data_08f944136c56e78e32e5374a606db6f3
#
_entry.id   08f944136c56e78e32e5374a606db6f3
#
_cell.length_a   1.000
_cell.length_b   1.000
_cell.length_c   1.000
_cell.angle_alpha   90.00
_cell.angle_beta   90.00
_cell.angle_gamma   90.00
#
_symmetry.space_group_name_H-M   'P 1'
#
loop_
_entity.id
_entity.type
_entity.pdbx_description
1 polymer ?
#
loop_
_entity_poly.entity_id
_entity_poly.type
_entity_poly.pdbx_seq_one_letter_code
_entity_poly.pdbx_strand_id
1 'polypeptide(L)'
;QGTDAIIIAGTTGESSTLTMEEHSKVIKAAVEFAKHRVPVVAGSGSNCTREAIYLTQEAEEAGADGILAVTPYYNKCTQGGLVRYYSEIAECTKLPIIMYNVPGRTGCNILPETAAKIFKEVENVVAIKEATGSVAQASQLMYLTDGRIDLYSGEDGIVVPLMAIGAIGVISVWANVAPAKVHGMC
;
A
#
# COMPACT_ATOMS: atom_id res chain seq x y z
N GLN A 1 21.11 -5.57 -4.45
CA GLN A 1 20.53 -5.74 -5.80
C GLN A 1 19.67 -4.55 -6.24
N GLY A 2 19.60 -3.46 -5.46
CA GLY A 2 18.89 -2.23 -5.78
C GLY A 2 17.43 -2.17 -5.31
N THR A 3 16.95 -3.13 -4.53
CA THR A 3 15.64 -3.06 -3.89
C THR A 3 15.71 -2.11 -2.70
N ASP A 4 14.83 -1.09 -2.65
CA ASP A 4 14.82 -0.05 -1.62
C ASP A 4 13.98 -0.45 -0.40
N ALA A 5 12.91 -1.25 -0.60
CA ALA A 5 12.04 -1.79 0.44
C ALA A 5 11.46 -3.14 0.04
N ILE A 6 10.97 -3.90 1.00
CA ILE A 6 10.28 -5.16 0.79
C ILE A 6 8.81 -5.00 1.20
N ILE A 7 7.89 -5.35 0.31
CA ILE A 7 6.47 -5.50 0.66
C ILE A 7 6.21 -6.97 0.92
N ILE A 8 5.86 -7.30 2.15
CA ILE A 8 5.54 -8.69 2.54
C ILE A 8 4.03 -8.86 2.74
N ALA A 9 3.51 -10.03 2.45
CA ALA A 9 2.09 -10.36 2.53
C ALA A 9 1.18 -9.37 1.77
N GLY A 10 1.65 -8.84 0.65
CA GLY A 10 0.81 -8.13 -0.32
C GLY A 10 0.00 -9.13 -1.17
N THR A 11 -0.81 -8.63 -2.11
CA THR A 11 -1.66 -9.47 -2.99
C THR A 11 -0.83 -10.47 -3.82
N THR A 12 0.32 -10.04 -4.36
CA THR A 12 1.26 -10.93 -5.07
C THR A 12 1.85 -12.00 -4.17
N GLY A 13 1.99 -11.72 -2.87
CA GLY A 13 2.40 -12.68 -1.84
C GLY A 13 1.27 -13.56 -1.33
N GLU A 14 0.11 -13.59 -2.02
CA GLU A 14 -1.04 -14.46 -1.73
C GLU A 14 -1.57 -14.33 -0.28
N SER A 15 -1.52 -13.12 0.29
CA SER A 15 -1.96 -12.84 1.67
C SER A 15 -3.35 -13.37 2.01
N SER A 16 -4.27 -13.36 1.04
CA SER A 16 -5.65 -13.84 1.21
C SER A 16 -5.78 -15.37 1.34
N THR A 17 -4.72 -16.13 1.07
CA THR A 17 -4.70 -17.60 1.20
C THR A 17 -4.02 -18.07 2.49
N LEU A 18 -3.39 -17.14 3.22
CA LEU A 18 -2.76 -17.41 4.50
C LEU A 18 -3.81 -17.37 5.63
N THR A 19 -3.67 -18.26 6.59
CA THR A 19 -4.34 -18.10 7.89
C THR A 19 -3.77 -16.87 8.61
N MET A 20 -4.50 -16.33 9.58
CA MET A 20 -4.02 -15.19 10.38
C MET A 20 -2.67 -15.47 11.03
N GLU A 21 -2.50 -16.69 11.56
CA GLU A 21 -1.24 -17.13 12.19
C GLU A 21 -0.08 -17.22 11.18
N GLU A 22 -0.33 -17.76 9.98
CA GLU A 22 0.69 -17.82 8.92
C GLU A 22 1.06 -16.41 8.45
N HIS A 23 0.07 -15.53 8.32
CA HIS A 23 0.28 -14.15 7.91
C HIS A 23 1.22 -13.41 8.88
N SER A 24 0.94 -13.47 10.19
CA SER A 24 1.82 -12.88 11.22
C SER A 24 3.22 -13.51 11.22
N LYS A 25 3.33 -14.84 11.06
CA LYS A 25 4.63 -15.53 10.96
C LYS A 25 5.46 -15.10 9.75
N VAL A 26 4.83 -14.92 8.59
CA VAL A 26 5.51 -14.49 7.36
C VAL A 26 6.05 -13.07 7.51
N ILE A 27 5.29 -12.16 8.12
CA ILE A 27 5.76 -10.78 8.39
C ILE A 27 6.95 -10.81 9.35
N LYS A 28 6.84 -11.50 10.47
CA LYS A 28 7.91 -11.64 11.44
C LYS A 28 9.19 -12.21 10.82
N ALA A 29 9.07 -13.29 10.06
CA ALA A 29 10.21 -13.88 9.36
C ALA A 29 10.86 -12.90 8.38
N ALA A 30 10.08 -12.10 7.64
CA ALA A 30 10.61 -11.10 6.72
C ALA A 30 11.40 -10.02 7.46
N VAL A 31 10.88 -9.50 8.57
CA VAL A 31 11.57 -8.51 9.43
C VAL A 31 12.90 -9.08 9.95
N GLU A 32 12.86 -10.30 10.50
CA GLU A 32 14.06 -10.99 11.00
C GLU A 32 15.13 -11.22 9.91
N PHE A 33 14.72 -11.61 8.70
CA PHE A 33 15.64 -11.83 7.57
C PHE A 33 16.13 -10.54 6.93
N ALA A 34 15.33 -9.48 6.93
CA ALA A 34 15.75 -8.17 6.42
C ALA A 34 16.90 -7.59 7.26
N LYS A 35 16.89 -7.80 8.58
CA LYS A 35 17.94 -7.33 9.51
C LYS A 35 18.23 -5.83 9.35
N HIS A 36 17.17 -5.05 9.19
CA HIS A 36 17.22 -3.59 8.97
C HIS A 36 18.07 -3.15 7.76
N ARG A 37 18.36 -4.04 6.81
CA ARG A 37 19.09 -3.68 5.58
C ARG A 37 18.23 -2.87 4.61
N VAL A 38 16.93 -3.10 4.64
CA VAL A 38 15.89 -2.38 3.92
C VAL A 38 14.63 -2.36 4.77
N PRO A 39 13.77 -1.34 4.64
CA PRO A 39 12.45 -1.31 5.27
C PRO A 39 11.58 -2.50 4.84
N VAL A 40 10.78 -3.00 5.77
CA VAL A 40 9.77 -4.04 5.54
C VAL A 40 8.39 -3.43 5.75
N VAL A 41 7.60 -3.38 4.70
CA VAL A 41 6.21 -2.88 4.72
C VAL A 41 5.27 -4.08 4.67
N ALA A 42 4.38 -4.19 5.64
CA ALA A 42 3.47 -5.32 5.77
C ALA A 42 2.11 -5.04 5.11
N GLY A 43 1.64 -5.95 4.27
CA GLY A 43 0.26 -5.94 3.79
C GLY A 43 -0.69 -6.36 4.91
N SER A 44 -1.59 -5.48 5.35
CA SER A 44 -2.55 -5.75 6.44
C SER A 44 -4.00 -5.45 6.07
N GLY A 45 -4.26 -4.90 4.88
CA GLY A 45 -5.62 -4.59 4.44
C GLY A 45 -6.51 -5.82 4.31
N SER A 46 -7.77 -5.68 4.72
CA SER A 46 -8.81 -6.69 4.62
C SER A 46 -10.15 -6.06 4.24
N ASN A 47 -11.10 -6.87 3.79
CA ASN A 47 -12.49 -6.41 3.60
C ASN A 47 -13.30 -6.38 4.91
N CYS A 48 -12.70 -6.78 6.02
CA CYS A 48 -13.20 -6.65 7.38
C CYS A 48 -12.30 -5.69 8.16
N THR A 49 -12.83 -4.54 8.60
CA THR A 49 -12.03 -3.51 9.31
C THR A 49 -11.37 -4.07 10.58
N ARG A 50 -12.07 -4.89 11.36
CA ARG A 50 -11.50 -5.52 12.57
C ARG A 50 -10.31 -6.42 12.27
N GLU A 51 -10.38 -7.15 11.16
CA GLU A 51 -9.28 -7.99 10.69
C GLU A 51 -8.09 -7.15 10.22
N ALA A 52 -8.35 -6.06 9.47
CA ALA A 52 -7.30 -5.13 9.07
C ALA A 52 -6.60 -4.47 10.27
N ILE A 53 -7.36 -4.09 11.30
CA ILE A 53 -6.82 -3.57 12.56
C ILE A 53 -5.93 -4.62 13.24
N TYR A 54 -6.43 -5.84 13.40
CA TYR A 54 -5.67 -6.95 14.00
C TYR A 54 -4.36 -7.20 13.25
N LEU A 55 -4.41 -7.36 11.93
CA LEU A 55 -3.23 -7.59 11.11
C LEU A 55 -2.23 -6.42 11.15
N THR A 56 -2.73 -5.20 11.27
CA THR A 56 -1.88 -4.01 11.41
C THR A 56 -1.15 -4.00 12.75
N GLN A 57 -1.82 -4.34 13.84
CA GLN A 57 -1.20 -4.45 15.16
C GLN A 57 -0.15 -5.56 15.21
N GLU A 58 -0.47 -6.75 14.67
CA GLU A 58 0.48 -7.86 14.55
C GLU A 58 1.73 -7.47 13.71
N ALA A 59 1.55 -6.67 12.65
CA ALA A 59 2.66 -6.19 11.83
C ALA A 59 3.56 -5.21 12.62
N GLU A 60 2.97 -4.30 13.39
CA GLU A 60 3.72 -3.38 14.25
C GLU A 60 4.47 -4.13 15.35
N GLU A 61 3.83 -5.10 16.01
CA GLU A 61 4.48 -5.96 17.03
C GLU A 61 5.60 -6.82 16.45
N ALA A 62 5.47 -7.24 15.18
CA ALA A 62 6.53 -7.96 14.47
C ALA A 62 7.72 -7.08 14.08
N GLY A 63 7.61 -5.74 14.21
CA GLY A 63 8.65 -4.78 13.88
C GLY A 63 8.69 -4.36 12.41
N ALA A 64 7.55 -4.38 11.71
CA ALA A 64 7.44 -3.79 10.38
C ALA A 64 7.71 -2.29 10.41
N ASP A 65 8.21 -1.72 9.32
CA ASP A 65 8.52 -0.29 9.19
C ASP A 65 7.37 0.52 8.60
N GLY A 66 6.34 -0.14 8.07
CA GLY A 66 5.16 0.49 7.49
C GLY A 66 4.08 -0.51 7.11
N ILE A 67 2.94 0.02 6.71
CA ILE A 67 1.72 -0.72 6.40
C ILE A 67 1.31 -0.47 4.95
N LEU A 68 0.95 -1.52 4.21
CA LEU A 68 0.24 -1.45 2.94
C LEU A 68 -1.20 -1.92 3.16
N ALA A 69 -2.15 -1.00 3.16
CA ALA A 69 -3.55 -1.31 3.37
C ALA A 69 -4.35 -1.25 2.05
N VAL A 70 -4.72 -2.41 1.52
CA VAL A 70 -5.62 -2.49 0.36
C VAL A 70 -7.04 -2.06 0.74
N THR A 71 -7.77 -1.45 -0.19
CA THR A 71 -9.19 -1.17 0.00
C THR A 71 -9.98 -2.43 0.33
N PRO A 72 -11.09 -2.32 1.12
CA PRO A 72 -12.01 -3.43 1.29
C PRO A 72 -12.43 -3.99 -0.07
N TYR A 73 -12.17 -5.26 -0.30
CA TYR A 73 -12.49 -5.96 -1.54
C TYR A 73 -13.81 -6.71 -1.43
N TYR A 74 -14.46 -6.96 -2.58
CA TYR A 74 -15.70 -7.73 -2.70
C TYR A 74 -16.97 -7.01 -2.23
N ASN A 75 -17.02 -6.45 -1.02
CA ASN A 75 -18.20 -5.84 -0.39
C ASN A 75 -18.51 -4.40 -0.85
N LYS A 76 -17.80 -3.88 -1.86
CA LYS A 76 -18.08 -2.59 -2.55
C LYS A 76 -18.22 -1.42 -1.57
N CYS A 77 -17.17 -1.16 -0.81
CA CYS A 77 -17.13 -0.07 0.16
C CYS A 77 -17.44 1.29 -0.48
N THR A 78 -18.23 2.13 0.20
CA THR A 78 -18.50 3.51 -0.24
C THR A 78 -17.31 4.43 0.04
N GLN A 79 -17.24 5.60 -0.60
CA GLN A 79 -16.17 6.58 -0.37
C GLN A 79 -16.11 7.03 1.11
N GLY A 80 -17.25 7.28 1.73
CA GLY A 80 -17.33 7.57 3.18
C GLY A 80 -16.88 6.39 4.04
N GLY A 81 -17.16 5.16 3.63
CA GLY A 81 -16.67 3.95 4.25
C GLY A 81 -15.15 3.82 4.16
N LEU A 82 -14.54 4.22 3.02
CA LEU A 82 -13.08 4.24 2.86
C LEU A 82 -12.43 5.23 3.83
N VAL A 83 -12.97 6.44 3.98
CA VAL A 83 -12.45 7.41 4.96
C VAL A 83 -12.43 6.79 6.35
N ARG A 84 -13.55 6.20 6.79
CA ARG A 84 -13.62 5.54 8.11
C ARG A 84 -12.65 4.36 8.23
N TYR A 85 -12.57 3.52 7.21
CA TYR A 85 -11.69 2.35 7.19
C TYR A 85 -10.23 2.73 7.43
N TYR A 86 -9.71 3.72 6.68
CA TYR A 86 -8.33 4.17 6.87
C TYR A 86 -8.13 4.92 8.18
N SER A 87 -9.11 5.68 8.66
CA SER A 87 -9.04 6.33 9.96
C SER A 87 -8.95 5.31 11.11
N GLU A 88 -9.80 4.28 11.10
CA GLU A 88 -9.80 3.24 12.13
C GLU A 88 -8.51 2.39 12.13
N ILE A 89 -7.93 2.12 10.95
CA ILE A 89 -6.60 1.48 10.87
C ILE A 89 -5.52 2.40 11.41
N ALA A 90 -5.55 3.67 11.05
CA ALA A 90 -4.55 4.65 11.47
C ALA A 90 -4.54 4.90 12.98
N GLU A 91 -5.70 4.81 13.62
CA GLU A 91 -5.84 4.95 15.08
C GLU A 91 -5.17 3.80 15.86
N CYS A 92 -4.98 2.63 15.24
CA CYS A 92 -4.43 1.46 15.93
C CYS A 92 -2.90 1.32 15.80
N THR A 93 -2.22 2.18 15.04
CA THR A 93 -0.77 2.10 14.79
C THR A 93 -0.14 3.49 14.65
N LYS A 94 1.16 3.58 14.91
CA LYS A 94 1.97 4.76 14.58
C LYS A 94 2.78 4.60 13.29
N LEU A 95 2.73 3.45 12.67
CA LEU A 95 3.45 3.17 11.43
C LEU A 95 2.88 4.00 10.28
N PRO A 96 3.71 4.42 9.31
CA PRO A 96 3.24 5.04 8.08
C PRO A 96 2.40 4.05 7.28
N ILE A 97 1.28 4.55 6.74
CA ILE A 97 0.32 3.76 5.98
C ILE A 97 0.37 4.18 4.51
N ILE A 98 0.48 3.19 3.64
CA ILE A 98 0.34 3.30 2.20
C ILE A 98 -1.06 2.80 1.83
N MET A 99 -1.94 3.66 1.36
CA MET A 99 -3.21 3.24 0.76
C MET A 99 -2.95 2.40 -0.49
N TYR A 100 -3.71 1.33 -0.71
CA TYR A 100 -3.57 0.55 -1.93
C TYR A 100 -4.87 0.52 -2.73
N ASN A 101 -4.86 1.17 -3.89
CA ASN A 101 -5.99 1.30 -4.79
C ASN A 101 -5.84 0.39 -6.01
N VAL A 102 -6.61 -0.69 -6.07
CA VAL A 102 -6.55 -1.70 -7.15
C VAL A 102 -7.96 -2.17 -7.54
N PRO A 103 -8.77 -1.30 -8.13
CA PRO A 103 -10.19 -1.57 -8.39
C PRO A 103 -10.44 -2.79 -9.29
N GLY A 104 -9.52 -3.14 -10.17
CA GLY A 104 -9.61 -4.35 -10.99
C GLY A 104 -9.61 -5.65 -10.19
N ARG A 105 -9.12 -5.64 -8.95
CA ARG A 105 -9.12 -6.79 -8.05
C ARG A 105 -10.16 -6.67 -6.94
N THR A 106 -10.33 -5.47 -6.41
CA THR A 106 -11.19 -5.23 -5.22
C THR A 106 -12.65 -4.93 -5.58
N GLY A 107 -12.91 -4.43 -6.78
CA GLY A 107 -14.22 -3.85 -7.13
C GLY A 107 -14.50 -2.52 -6.40
N CYS A 108 -13.48 -1.93 -5.77
CA CYS A 108 -13.57 -0.68 -5.03
C CYS A 108 -12.47 0.27 -5.49
N ASN A 109 -12.84 1.46 -5.97
CA ASN A 109 -11.91 2.51 -6.37
C ASN A 109 -11.92 3.65 -5.34
N ILE A 110 -10.76 4.02 -4.83
CA ILE A 110 -10.60 5.26 -4.06
C ILE A 110 -10.56 6.40 -5.08
N LEU A 111 -11.58 7.25 -5.07
CA LEU A 111 -11.57 8.44 -5.94
C LEU A 111 -10.51 9.45 -5.46
N PRO A 112 -9.93 10.27 -6.36
CA PRO A 112 -8.89 11.24 -6.01
C PRO A 112 -9.25 12.15 -4.85
N GLU A 113 -10.50 12.62 -4.80
CA GLU A 113 -11.01 13.49 -3.73
C GLU A 113 -11.03 12.77 -2.38
N THR A 114 -11.37 11.47 -2.39
CA THR A 114 -11.39 10.64 -1.19
C THR A 114 -9.98 10.34 -0.70
N ALA A 115 -9.07 9.99 -1.60
CA ALA A 115 -7.66 9.77 -1.27
C ALA A 115 -7.01 11.04 -0.72
N ALA A 116 -7.25 12.19 -1.36
CA ALA A 116 -6.75 13.49 -0.89
C ALA A 116 -7.34 13.88 0.47
N LYS A 117 -8.63 13.57 0.73
CA LYS A 117 -9.25 13.78 2.03
C LYS A 117 -8.59 12.93 3.10
N ILE A 118 -8.43 11.62 2.87
CA ILE A 118 -7.77 10.71 3.81
C ILE A 118 -6.35 11.21 4.11
N PHE A 119 -5.55 11.53 3.10
CA PHE A 119 -4.19 12.04 3.25
C PHE A 119 -4.12 13.32 4.09
N LYS A 120 -5.10 14.22 3.97
CA LYS A 120 -5.13 15.50 4.70
C LYS A 120 -5.61 15.35 6.15
N GLU A 121 -6.51 14.41 6.41
CA GLU A 121 -7.17 14.26 7.72
C GLU A 121 -6.53 13.17 8.60
N VAL A 122 -5.75 12.23 8.02
CA VAL A 122 -5.16 11.09 8.73
C VAL A 122 -3.64 11.19 8.66
N GLU A 123 -3.02 11.60 9.77
CA GLU A 123 -1.62 12.02 9.85
C GLU A 123 -0.62 10.95 9.37
N ASN A 124 -0.82 9.70 9.72
CA ASN A 124 0.08 8.60 9.35
C ASN A 124 -0.26 7.92 8.03
N VAL A 125 -1.26 8.40 7.27
CA VAL A 125 -1.45 8.01 5.87
C VAL A 125 -0.58 8.92 5.00
N VAL A 126 0.53 8.40 4.52
CA VAL A 126 1.59 9.19 3.86
C VAL A 126 1.67 8.97 2.36
N ALA A 127 1.17 7.84 1.88
CA ALA A 127 1.38 7.40 0.51
C ALA A 127 0.17 6.67 -0.09
N ILE A 128 0.22 6.50 -1.41
CA ILE A 128 -0.69 5.63 -2.15
C ILE A 128 0.07 4.76 -3.16
N LYS A 129 -0.26 3.47 -3.18
CA LYS A 129 0.04 2.56 -4.28
C LYS A 129 -1.13 2.60 -5.26
N GLU A 130 -0.93 3.23 -6.41
CA GLU A 130 -1.95 3.44 -7.43
C GLU A 130 -1.86 2.36 -8.51
N ALA A 131 -2.87 1.52 -8.60
CA ALA A 131 -2.98 0.41 -9.55
C ALA A 131 -4.32 0.40 -10.31
N THR A 132 -4.87 1.60 -10.58
CA THR A 132 -6.05 1.73 -11.46
C THR A 132 -5.69 1.62 -12.94
N GLY A 133 -4.43 1.83 -13.31
CA GLY A 133 -4.00 2.01 -14.70
C GLY A 133 -4.32 3.40 -15.27
N SER A 134 -4.88 4.32 -14.47
CA SER A 134 -5.30 5.66 -14.90
C SER A 134 -4.32 6.75 -14.49
N VAL A 135 -3.49 7.19 -15.43
CA VAL A 135 -2.61 8.36 -15.23
C VAL A 135 -3.44 9.62 -14.95
N ALA A 136 -4.63 9.75 -15.55
CA ALA A 136 -5.52 10.88 -15.33
C ALA A 136 -6.00 10.95 -13.86
N GLN A 137 -6.40 9.81 -13.27
CA GLN A 137 -6.79 9.74 -11.85
C GLN A 137 -5.61 10.08 -10.93
N ALA A 138 -4.43 9.55 -11.23
CA ALA A 138 -3.22 9.84 -10.48
C ALA A 138 -2.82 11.32 -10.56
N SER A 139 -2.90 11.94 -11.75
CA SER A 139 -2.67 13.39 -11.93
C SER A 139 -3.63 14.25 -11.11
N GLN A 140 -4.91 13.88 -11.08
CA GLN A 140 -5.91 14.59 -10.27
C GLN A 140 -5.58 14.49 -8.78
N LEU A 141 -5.15 13.32 -8.30
CA LEU A 141 -4.72 13.14 -6.91
C LEU A 141 -3.50 14.00 -6.57
N MET A 142 -2.48 14.00 -7.42
CA MET A 142 -1.30 14.85 -7.25
C MET A 142 -1.68 16.34 -7.18
N TYR A 143 -2.57 16.78 -8.05
CA TYR A 143 -3.10 18.15 -8.00
C TYR A 143 -3.81 18.47 -6.68
N LEU A 144 -4.72 17.58 -6.21
CA LEU A 144 -5.51 17.76 -4.99
C LEU A 144 -4.67 17.71 -3.71
N THR A 145 -3.49 17.12 -3.75
CA THR A 145 -2.56 17.01 -2.62
C THR A 145 -1.38 17.98 -2.71
N ASP A 146 -1.37 18.86 -3.70
CA ASP A 146 -0.26 19.79 -3.99
C ASP A 146 1.08 19.04 -4.18
N GLY A 147 1.03 17.82 -4.75
CA GLY A 147 2.19 16.96 -4.95
C GLY A 147 2.80 16.39 -3.67
N ARG A 148 2.12 16.49 -2.52
CA ARG A 148 2.70 16.12 -1.22
C ARG A 148 2.49 14.66 -0.83
N ILE A 149 1.53 13.95 -1.44
CA ILE A 149 1.36 12.52 -1.20
C ILE A 149 2.44 11.74 -1.94
N ASP A 150 3.07 10.78 -1.28
CA ASP A 150 3.97 9.87 -1.94
C ASP A 150 3.19 8.92 -2.86
N LEU A 151 3.37 9.08 -4.16
CA LEU A 151 2.70 8.27 -5.18
C LEU A 151 3.63 7.16 -5.66
N TYR A 152 3.22 5.90 -5.48
CA TYR A 152 3.88 4.73 -6.05
C TYR A 152 3.01 4.10 -7.13
N SER A 153 3.63 3.74 -8.26
CA SER A 153 2.95 2.88 -9.23
C SER A 153 2.69 1.49 -8.62
N GLY A 154 1.49 0.99 -8.77
CA GLY A 154 1.14 -0.40 -8.48
C GLY A 154 1.13 -1.29 -9.72
N GLU A 155 1.46 -0.74 -10.88
CA GLU A 155 1.44 -1.36 -12.20
C GLU A 155 2.78 -1.14 -12.91
N ASP A 156 3.47 -2.23 -13.24
CA ASP A 156 4.80 -2.16 -13.88
C ASP A 156 4.77 -1.47 -15.26
N GLY A 157 3.66 -1.57 -15.99
CA GLY A 157 3.51 -1.03 -17.34
C GLY A 157 3.36 0.49 -17.43
N ILE A 158 3.06 1.18 -16.31
CA ILE A 158 2.81 2.64 -16.29
C ILE A 158 3.73 3.41 -15.35
N VAL A 159 4.83 2.81 -14.91
CA VAL A 159 5.78 3.45 -13.99
C VAL A 159 6.28 4.77 -14.56
N VAL A 160 6.82 4.76 -15.78
CA VAL A 160 7.38 5.97 -16.42
C VAL A 160 6.35 7.08 -16.59
N PRO A 161 5.13 6.84 -17.10
CA PRO A 161 4.08 7.86 -17.12
C PRO A 161 3.73 8.41 -15.74
N LEU A 162 3.67 7.57 -14.70
CA LEU A 162 3.39 8.05 -13.34
C LEU A 162 4.54 8.86 -12.76
N MET A 163 5.79 8.47 -13.01
CA MET A 163 6.96 9.25 -12.60
C MET A 163 6.98 10.63 -13.27
N ALA A 164 6.54 10.75 -14.52
CA ALA A 164 6.44 12.02 -15.22
C ALA A 164 5.45 13.02 -14.57
N ILE A 165 4.52 12.53 -13.74
CA ILE A 165 3.57 13.36 -12.99
C ILE A 165 3.89 13.44 -11.50
N GLY A 166 5.05 12.94 -11.07
CA GLY A 166 5.54 13.08 -9.69
C GLY A 166 5.48 11.82 -8.83
N ALA A 167 5.23 10.62 -9.41
CA ALA A 167 5.42 9.39 -8.65
C ALA A 167 6.91 9.20 -8.30
N ILE A 168 7.17 8.64 -7.13
CA ILE A 168 8.51 8.49 -6.58
C ILE A 168 9.08 7.08 -6.73
N GLY A 169 8.30 6.15 -7.31
CA GLY A 169 8.75 4.78 -7.54
C GLY A 169 7.61 3.81 -7.85
N VAL A 170 7.90 2.54 -7.70
CA VAL A 170 6.97 1.44 -7.99
C VAL A 170 7.00 0.37 -6.91
N ILE A 171 5.83 -0.13 -6.53
CA ILE A 171 5.66 -1.37 -5.77
C ILE A 171 5.38 -2.48 -6.78
N SER A 172 6.45 -3.06 -7.30
CA SER A 172 6.52 -3.86 -8.51
C SER A 172 6.29 -5.35 -8.27
N VAL A 173 5.65 -6.02 -9.24
CA VAL A 173 5.67 -7.48 -9.36
C VAL A 173 6.96 -7.94 -10.06
N TRP A 174 7.37 -7.21 -11.10
CA TRP A 174 8.55 -7.53 -11.89
C TRP A 174 9.86 -7.48 -11.08
N ALA A 175 9.94 -6.66 -10.05
CA ALA A 175 11.08 -6.58 -9.15
C ALA A 175 11.42 -7.91 -8.46
N ASN A 176 10.47 -8.85 -8.35
CA ASN A 176 10.74 -10.19 -7.80
C ASN A 176 11.73 -11.01 -8.66
N VAL A 177 11.82 -10.72 -9.94
CA VAL A 177 12.72 -11.44 -10.88
C VAL A 177 13.83 -10.56 -11.44
N ALA A 178 13.66 -9.23 -11.45
CA ALA A 178 14.61 -8.29 -12.04
C ALA A 178 14.77 -7.00 -11.22
N PRO A 179 15.09 -7.08 -9.90
CA PRO A 179 15.07 -5.92 -9.00
C PRO A 179 15.99 -4.78 -9.46
N ALA A 180 17.21 -5.08 -9.91
CA ALA A 180 18.14 -4.06 -10.37
C ALA A 180 17.65 -3.30 -11.62
N LYS A 181 16.89 -3.96 -12.51
CA LYS A 181 16.34 -3.30 -13.69
C LYS A 181 15.17 -2.38 -13.32
N VAL A 182 14.32 -2.83 -12.39
CA VAL A 182 13.19 -2.03 -11.91
C VAL A 182 13.70 -0.81 -11.13
N HIS A 183 14.67 -0.99 -10.23
CA HIS A 183 15.32 0.12 -9.53
C HIS A 183 15.95 1.12 -10.49
N GLY A 184 16.67 0.65 -11.51
CA GLY A 184 17.31 1.53 -12.49
C GLY A 184 16.33 2.23 -13.46
N MET A 185 15.05 1.88 -13.44
CA MET A 185 13.98 2.57 -14.17
C MET A 185 13.42 3.77 -13.37
N CYS A 186 13.44 3.69 -12.05
CA CYS A 186 13.03 4.73 -11.10
C CYS A 186 14.19 5.66 -10.75
#